data_c9eee4e432f2aa086706fd748df381ef
#
_entry.id   c9eee4e432f2aa086706fd748df381ef
#
_cell.length_a   1.000
_cell.length_b   1.000
_cell.length_c   1.000
_cell.angle_alpha   90.00
_cell.angle_beta   90.00
_cell.angle_gamma   90.00
#
_symmetry.space_group_name_H-M   'P 1'
#
loop_
_entity.id
_entity.type
_entity.pdbx_description
1 polymer ?
#
loop_
_entity_poly.entity_id
_entity_poly.type
_entity_poly.pdbx_seq_one_letter_code
_entity_poly.pdbx_strand_id
1 'polypeptide(L)'
;MKKIFSTFVALLAAANMMAQGWPDNYDGVMLQSFYWGSYTESSWSNLTQQADTLSKYFNLIWAPPSGNPNTTSNNMGYYPIYWLNQNSAFGTEAELRKMIKTFKDKGTGIIADVVINHKNGISKWCDFVNESVIGQNTGKTYSVTWDNTNYTQICSDDEGNTNKSSEAYGKVKGNKDTGLNDGGCRDLDHTNATTQKNVETYEDFLLNEMGYAGFRYDYVKGFDPSCVKVYNENTKPAYSVGEYWQGSVTDTKTGDHPFGGVKDWVDATVKTSAAFDFPMKYFIQDAFGNSNWSKLANYTSSTLMGTSGYAQYAVTFVDNHDTGEPHDKPSPLRANIAAANAYILAMPGTPCIWISHWTAYKTIIKKCILARKLAGVTNTSTVEQSVGSSAGYYAKVKGTKGEVLIVIGSPSVSTTGFQLACEGENFKYYVSNGLDISGIKSIKDEVSSWKAPSFCKVNDGEICAFFEVPSSWSGYAAIKCWAWDANGNYTGGSWPGATCMKVGTTDAGNAVYKWTWDGLFTGTTASTPSHIIFSGWRSSTTFTDTYKIAQQNNQTFKNGNYYGLSTVLGNVIDATTGISKITTTTNTADAPLYNLAGQRVDNNYKGVVIQNGKKVMRK
;
A
#
# COMPACT_ATOMS: atom_id res chain seq x y z
N MET A 1 23.68 -10.13 -45.71
CA MET A 1 22.59 -9.92 -44.73
C MET A 1 23.23 -9.55 -43.39
N LYS A 2 23.34 -8.26 -43.11
CA LYS A 2 23.98 -7.74 -41.89
C LYS A 2 22.94 -7.65 -40.80
N LYS A 3 23.16 -8.34 -39.66
CA LYS A 3 22.37 -8.18 -38.45
C LYS A 3 22.68 -6.81 -37.82
N ILE A 4 21.70 -5.95 -37.71
CA ILE A 4 21.78 -4.72 -36.95
C ILE A 4 21.43 -5.08 -35.51
N PHE A 5 22.44 -5.12 -34.65
CA PHE A 5 22.27 -5.13 -33.20
C PHE A 5 21.96 -3.68 -32.78
N SER A 6 20.73 -3.43 -32.36
CA SER A 6 20.35 -2.18 -31.73
C SER A 6 20.76 -2.22 -30.26
N THR A 7 21.89 -1.62 -29.96
CA THR A 7 22.38 -1.41 -28.60
C THR A 7 21.64 -0.20 -28.02
N PHE A 8 20.67 -0.42 -27.15
CA PHE A 8 20.12 0.62 -26.30
C PHE A 8 21.18 0.98 -25.24
N VAL A 9 21.98 1.99 -25.53
CA VAL A 9 22.81 2.66 -24.53
C VAL A 9 21.88 3.56 -23.74
N ALA A 10 21.54 3.17 -22.53
CA ALA A 10 20.96 4.08 -21.54
C ALA A 10 22.06 5.10 -21.17
N LEU A 11 21.97 6.30 -21.74
CA LEU A 11 22.73 7.45 -21.26
C LEU A 11 22.20 7.76 -19.84
N LEU A 12 22.92 7.31 -18.83
CA LEU A 12 22.89 7.96 -17.52
C LEU A 12 23.52 9.34 -17.71
N ALA A 13 22.69 10.35 -17.91
CA ALA A 13 23.11 11.73 -17.73
C ALA A 13 23.45 11.89 -16.24
N ALA A 14 24.75 11.87 -15.92
CA ALA A 14 25.26 12.39 -14.66
C ALA A 14 25.09 13.91 -14.69
N ALA A 15 23.85 14.40 -14.49
CA ALA A 15 23.61 15.75 -14.05
C ALA A 15 24.24 15.85 -12.65
N ASN A 16 24.96 16.92 -12.36
CA ASN A 16 25.32 17.31 -11.03
C ASN A 16 24.03 17.42 -10.21
N MET A 17 23.63 16.32 -9.56
CA MET A 17 22.43 16.30 -8.72
C MET A 17 22.78 17.04 -7.44
N MET A 18 22.43 18.31 -7.41
CA MET A 18 22.12 18.96 -6.15
C MET A 18 21.04 18.11 -5.49
N ALA A 19 21.14 17.87 -4.20
CA ALA A 19 20.12 17.15 -3.46
C ALA A 19 18.78 17.90 -3.61
N GLN A 20 17.90 17.41 -4.51
CA GLN A 20 16.65 18.09 -4.89
C GLN A 20 15.43 17.45 -4.21
N GLY A 21 15.67 16.61 -3.22
CA GLY A 21 14.61 15.88 -2.50
C GLY A 21 13.91 14.84 -3.36
N TRP A 22 13.36 15.25 -4.49
CA TRP A 22 12.69 14.38 -5.46
C TRP A 22 12.92 14.91 -6.88
N PRO A 23 13.18 14.06 -7.88
CA PRO A 23 13.41 14.52 -9.25
C PRO A 23 12.21 15.28 -9.83
N ASP A 24 12.50 16.38 -10.55
CA ASP A 24 11.50 17.09 -11.34
C ASP A 24 11.08 16.26 -12.57
N ASN A 25 9.85 16.45 -13.03
CA ASN A 25 9.29 15.73 -14.19
C ASN A 25 9.38 14.20 -14.07
N TYR A 26 9.33 13.68 -12.85
CA TYR A 26 9.40 12.26 -12.58
C TYR A 26 8.07 11.58 -12.94
N ASP A 27 8.11 10.60 -13.85
CA ASP A 27 6.95 9.85 -14.35
C ASP A 27 6.73 8.51 -13.62
N GLY A 28 7.61 8.18 -12.65
CA GLY A 28 7.59 6.91 -11.95
C GLY A 28 6.45 6.77 -10.96
N VAL A 29 6.20 5.51 -10.61
CA VAL A 29 5.26 5.09 -9.56
C VAL A 29 6.03 4.28 -8.53
N MET A 30 5.75 4.51 -7.25
CA MET A 30 6.33 3.77 -6.12
C MET A 30 5.35 2.71 -5.63
N LEU A 31 5.88 1.57 -5.17
CA LEU A 31 5.14 0.56 -4.40
C LEU A 31 5.67 0.56 -2.97
N GLN A 32 4.81 0.72 -1.98
CA GLN A 32 5.11 0.28 -0.61
C GLN A 32 4.90 -1.24 -0.55
N SER A 33 5.97 -2.00 -0.34
CA SER A 33 5.99 -3.45 -0.52
C SER A 33 5.63 -4.26 0.73
N PHE A 34 5.08 -3.63 1.77
CA PHE A 34 4.79 -4.30 3.05
C PHE A 34 3.57 -3.73 3.78
N TYR A 35 3.09 -4.50 4.75
CA TYR A 35 2.12 -4.13 5.79
C TYR A 35 2.55 -4.76 7.12
N TRP A 36 1.90 -4.38 8.23
CA TRP A 36 2.26 -4.91 9.56
C TRP A 36 2.13 -6.42 9.63
N GLY A 37 3.25 -7.08 9.96
CA GLY A 37 3.31 -8.54 10.08
C GLY A 37 3.52 -9.29 8.76
N SER A 38 3.77 -8.62 7.63
CA SER A 38 3.94 -9.23 6.30
C SER A 38 5.32 -9.88 6.09
N TYR A 39 5.89 -10.50 7.12
CA TYR A 39 7.25 -11.05 7.08
C TYR A 39 7.46 -12.10 5.98
N THR A 40 6.45 -12.89 5.67
CA THR A 40 6.49 -13.90 4.60
C THR A 40 6.28 -13.26 3.23
N GLU A 41 5.21 -12.48 3.10
CA GLU A 41 4.77 -11.87 1.84
C GLU A 41 5.77 -10.82 1.35
N SER A 42 6.38 -10.11 2.28
CA SER A 42 7.35 -9.03 2.02
C SER A 42 8.80 -9.46 2.27
N SER A 43 9.07 -10.76 2.45
CA SER A 43 10.44 -11.26 2.59
C SER A 43 11.29 -10.90 1.36
N TRP A 44 12.58 -10.66 1.58
CA TRP A 44 13.52 -10.29 0.51
C TRP A 44 13.53 -11.31 -0.62
N SER A 45 13.44 -12.60 -0.31
CA SER A 45 13.36 -13.67 -1.30
C SER A 45 12.05 -13.65 -2.09
N ASN A 46 10.90 -13.39 -1.44
CA ASN A 46 9.60 -13.31 -2.12
C ASN A 46 9.51 -12.07 -3.03
N LEU A 47 9.98 -10.92 -2.56
CA LEU A 47 10.07 -9.71 -3.40
C LEU A 47 10.99 -9.94 -4.60
N THR A 48 12.13 -10.63 -4.40
CA THR A 48 13.05 -11.00 -5.50
C THR A 48 12.35 -11.83 -6.58
N GLN A 49 11.53 -12.80 -6.19
CA GLN A 49 10.76 -13.63 -7.13
C GLN A 49 9.74 -12.83 -7.94
N GLN A 50 9.20 -11.75 -7.36
CA GLN A 50 8.22 -10.89 -8.00
C GLN A 50 8.85 -9.78 -8.86
N ALA A 51 10.19 -9.63 -8.86
CA ALA A 51 10.87 -8.51 -9.50
C ALA A 51 10.54 -8.35 -11.00
N ASP A 52 10.40 -9.44 -11.75
CA ASP A 52 10.00 -9.40 -13.17
C ASP A 52 8.61 -8.79 -13.39
N THR A 53 7.70 -8.99 -12.46
CA THR A 53 6.37 -8.43 -12.53
C THR A 53 6.36 -6.98 -12.01
N LEU A 54 6.91 -6.75 -10.83
CA LEU A 54 6.84 -5.44 -10.16
C LEU A 54 7.59 -4.35 -10.95
N SER A 55 8.79 -4.66 -11.49
CA SER A 55 9.58 -3.70 -12.26
C SER A 55 8.94 -3.24 -13.58
N LYS A 56 7.94 -3.96 -14.10
CA LYS A 56 7.16 -3.51 -15.27
C LYS A 56 6.28 -2.31 -14.96
N TYR A 57 5.83 -2.20 -13.71
CA TYR A 57 4.86 -1.20 -13.28
C TYR A 57 5.49 -0.13 -12.39
N PHE A 58 6.34 -0.54 -11.45
CA PHE A 58 6.91 0.33 -10.42
C PHE A 58 8.35 0.70 -10.72
N ASN A 59 8.67 1.96 -10.56
CA ASN A 59 10.02 2.50 -10.72
C ASN A 59 10.77 2.51 -9.38
N LEU A 60 10.03 2.54 -8.27
CA LEU A 60 10.56 2.49 -6.91
C LEU A 60 9.80 1.47 -6.07
N ILE A 61 10.50 0.78 -5.19
CA ILE A 61 9.94 -0.08 -4.15
C ILE A 61 10.38 0.46 -2.79
N TRP A 62 9.46 0.92 -1.97
CA TRP A 62 9.72 1.22 -0.57
C TRP A 62 9.65 -0.09 0.22
N ALA A 63 10.82 -0.53 0.72
CA ALA A 63 10.99 -1.73 1.52
C ALA A 63 10.87 -1.40 3.02
N PRO A 64 10.46 -2.36 3.87
CA PRO A 64 10.43 -2.15 5.33
C PRO A 64 11.84 -1.94 5.89
N PRO A 65 11.95 -1.44 7.16
CA PRO A 65 13.27 -1.28 7.81
C PRO A 65 14.09 -2.56 7.77
N SER A 66 15.33 -2.46 7.36
CA SER A 66 16.23 -3.62 7.17
C SER A 66 17.25 -3.79 8.30
N GLY A 67 17.45 -2.77 9.15
CA GLY A 67 18.32 -2.85 10.32
C GLY A 67 17.84 -3.91 11.33
N ASN A 68 18.77 -4.57 11.99
CA ASN A 68 18.45 -5.65 12.94
C ASN A 68 17.94 -5.09 14.28
N PRO A 69 16.70 -5.44 14.70
CA PRO A 69 16.17 -5.08 16.02
C PRO A 69 16.55 -6.12 17.12
N ASN A 70 17.73 -6.74 17.02
CA ASN A 70 18.21 -7.85 17.87
C ASN A 70 17.37 -9.14 17.77
N THR A 71 16.65 -9.32 16.68
CA THR A 71 15.89 -10.53 16.36
C THR A 71 15.71 -10.66 14.85
N THR A 72 15.50 -11.89 14.39
CA THR A 72 15.18 -12.19 12.99
C THR A 72 13.75 -12.73 12.84
N SER A 73 12.90 -12.57 13.87
CA SER A 73 11.53 -13.06 13.83
C SER A 73 10.53 -12.03 14.38
N ASN A 74 9.42 -11.87 13.65
CA ASN A 74 8.24 -11.11 14.08
C ASN A 74 8.50 -9.69 14.60
N ASN A 75 9.38 -8.92 13.94
CA ASN A 75 9.66 -7.53 14.26
C ASN A 75 9.76 -6.70 12.98
N MET A 76 9.02 -5.61 12.92
CA MET A 76 8.98 -4.73 11.74
C MET A 76 10.26 -3.90 11.55
N GLY A 77 11.08 -3.72 12.59
CA GLY A 77 12.32 -2.97 12.53
C GLY A 77 12.24 -1.51 13.00
N TYR A 78 11.07 -1.03 13.43
CA TYR A 78 10.89 0.37 13.90
C TYR A 78 11.44 0.64 15.30
N TYR A 79 12.04 -0.35 15.96
CA TYR A 79 12.79 -0.22 17.22
C TYR A 79 14.23 -0.64 16.98
N PRO A 80 15.07 0.15 16.24
CA PRO A 80 16.37 -0.28 15.78
C PRO A 80 17.38 -0.43 16.93
N ILE A 81 18.12 -1.54 16.91
CA ILE A 81 19.26 -1.78 17.80
C ILE A 81 20.57 -1.73 17.00
N TYR A 82 20.60 -2.37 15.82
CA TYR A 82 21.73 -2.33 14.90
C TYR A 82 21.36 -1.58 13.62
N TRP A 83 22.23 -0.71 13.18
CA TRP A 83 22.08 0.01 11.92
C TRP A 83 22.87 -0.64 10.77
N LEU A 84 24.04 -1.23 11.07
CA LEU A 84 24.90 -1.82 10.06
C LEU A 84 24.69 -3.34 9.88
N ASN A 85 24.04 -4.01 10.83
CA ASN A 85 23.61 -5.39 10.68
C ASN A 85 22.24 -5.42 9.99
N GLN A 86 22.17 -5.98 8.77
CA GLN A 86 20.98 -5.97 7.92
C GLN A 86 20.23 -7.31 7.91
N ASN A 87 20.40 -8.15 8.92
CA ASN A 87 19.58 -9.35 9.10
C ASN A 87 18.33 -9.01 9.90
N SER A 88 17.15 -9.23 9.32
CA SER A 88 15.86 -8.85 9.91
C SER A 88 14.82 -9.95 9.79
N ALA A 89 13.61 -9.71 10.26
CA ALA A 89 12.48 -10.63 10.08
C ALA A 89 12.08 -10.84 8.61
N PHE A 90 12.52 -9.96 7.71
CA PHE A 90 12.25 -10.06 6.27
C PHE A 90 13.30 -10.88 5.51
N GLY A 91 14.37 -11.29 6.16
CA GLY A 91 15.41 -12.14 5.60
C GLY A 91 16.83 -11.71 5.98
N THR A 92 17.80 -12.43 5.44
CA THR A 92 19.23 -12.19 5.65
C THR A 92 19.74 -11.02 4.81
N GLU A 93 20.87 -10.43 5.22
CA GLU A 93 21.54 -9.39 4.43
C GLU A 93 21.90 -9.87 3.02
N ALA A 94 22.28 -11.14 2.84
CA ALA A 94 22.58 -11.70 1.54
C ALA A 94 21.34 -11.73 0.61
N GLU A 95 20.17 -12.04 1.14
CA GLU A 95 18.91 -12.00 0.40
C GLU A 95 18.51 -10.55 0.09
N LEU A 96 18.71 -9.63 1.02
CA LEU A 96 18.47 -8.20 0.81
C LEU A 96 19.35 -7.64 -0.32
N ARG A 97 20.66 -7.90 -0.29
CA ARG A 97 21.59 -7.51 -1.36
C ARG A 97 21.19 -8.08 -2.72
N LYS A 98 20.77 -9.34 -2.74
CA LYS A 98 20.26 -10.00 -3.96
C LYS A 98 18.98 -9.31 -4.46
N MET A 99 18.05 -8.97 -3.58
CA MET A 99 16.81 -8.28 -3.92
C MET A 99 17.12 -6.91 -4.53
N ILE A 100 17.91 -6.08 -3.83
CA ILE A 100 18.29 -4.73 -4.30
C ILE A 100 18.94 -4.82 -5.69
N LYS A 101 19.93 -5.71 -5.86
CA LYS A 101 20.59 -5.91 -7.14
C LYS A 101 19.61 -6.36 -8.23
N THR A 102 18.71 -7.29 -7.94
CA THR A 102 17.75 -7.83 -8.93
C THR A 102 16.82 -6.74 -9.44
N PHE A 103 16.31 -5.88 -8.55
CA PHE A 103 15.47 -4.75 -8.95
C PHE A 103 16.27 -3.68 -9.70
N LYS A 104 17.46 -3.36 -9.23
CA LYS A 104 18.36 -2.39 -9.89
C LYS A 104 18.70 -2.81 -11.33
N ASP A 105 18.99 -4.09 -11.56
CA ASP A 105 19.28 -4.66 -12.89
C ASP A 105 18.07 -4.54 -13.85
N LYS A 106 16.86 -4.34 -13.30
CA LYS A 106 15.60 -4.11 -14.04
C LYS A 106 15.20 -2.64 -14.13
N GLY A 107 16.04 -1.72 -13.62
CA GLY A 107 15.78 -0.29 -13.63
C GLY A 107 14.80 0.18 -12.52
N THR A 108 14.59 -0.60 -11.48
CA THR A 108 13.76 -0.25 -10.32
C THR A 108 14.64 0.00 -9.11
N GLY A 109 14.49 1.18 -8.48
CA GLY A 109 15.21 1.54 -7.26
C GLY A 109 14.51 1.02 -6.00
N ILE A 110 15.29 0.66 -4.97
CA ILE A 110 14.76 0.34 -3.65
C ILE A 110 14.95 1.53 -2.73
N ILE A 111 13.90 1.95 -2.03
CA ILE A 111 13.92 2.99 -1.01
C ILE A 111 14.04 2.33 0.36
N ALA A 112 15.08 2.70 1.10
CA ALA A 112 15.27 2.23 2.48
C ALA A 112 14.32 2.98 3.43
N ASP A 113 13.74 2.26 4.36
CA ASP A 113 13.03 2.85 5.50
C ASP A 113 14.07 3.15 6.60
N VAL A 114 14.32 4.43 6.86
CA VAL A 114 15.43 4.91 7.70
C VAL A 114 14.86 5.40 9.02
N VAL A 115 15.06 4.60 10.08
CA VAL A 115 14.60 4.89 11.43
C VAL A 115 15.77 5.48 12.21
N ILE A 116 15.84 6.81 12.27
CA ILE A 116 16.94 7.56 12.89
C ILE A 116 16.52 8.52 13.99
N ASN A 117 15.20 8.78 14.14
CA ASN A 117 14.72 9.59 15.25
C ASN A 117 15.14 9.02 16.59
N HIS A 118 15.06 7.71 16.73
CA HIS A 118 15.18 7.01 18.00
C HIS A 118 15.93 5.69 17.87
N LYS A 119 16.33 5.13 19.00
CA LYS A 119 17.05 3.86 19.08
C LYS A 119 16.77 3.15 20.40
N ASN A 120 16.89 1.81 20.40
CA ASN A 120 16.83 1.00 21.62
C ASN A 120 18.22 0.53 22.03
N GLY A 121 18.39 0.33 23.33
CA GLY A 121 19.51 -0.42 23.90
C GLY A 121 19.36 -1.93 23.66
N ILE A 122 20.47 -2.67 23.78
CA ILE A 122 20.50 -4.11 23.54
C ILE A 122 19.91 -4.93 24.72
N SER A 123 20.12 -4.47 25.95
CA SER A 123 19.68 -5.15 27.18
C SER A 123 19.07 -4.22 28.22
N LYS A 124 19.29 -2.94 28.06
CA LYS A 124 18.82 -1.84 28.91
C LYS A 124 18.22 -0.76 28.02
N TRP A 125 17.92 0.40 28.60
CA TRP A 125 17.27 1.50 27.88
C TRP A 125 18.20 2.21 26.92
N CYS A 126 19.46 2.45 27.37
CA CYS A 126 20.41 3.36 26.70
C CYS A 126 21.76 2.69 26.39
N ASP A 127 21.89 1.36 26.53
CA ASP A 127 23.11 0.61 26.24
C ASP A 127 23.25 0.33 24.73
N PHE A 128 23.42 1.40 23.95
CA PHE A 128 23.51 1.31 22.50
C PHE A 128 24.77 0.56 22.04
N VAL A 129 24.64 -0.19 20.95
CA VAL A 129 25.72 -1.05 20.43
C VAL A 129 26.60 -0.24 19.47
N ASN A 130 27.90 -0.24 19.73
CA ASN A 130 28.88 0.22 18.73
C ASN A 130 29.02 -0.83 17.64
N GLU A 131 28.97 -0.39 16.39
CA GLU A 131 29.10 -1.27 15.23
C GLU A 131 30.30 -0.85 14.37
N SER A 132 30.98 -1.82 13.77
CA SER A 132 31.98 -1.57 12.76
C SER A 132 32.00 -2.71 11.75
N VAL A 133 31.79 -2.39 10.47
CA VAL A 133 31.76 -3.34 9.38
C VAL A 133 32.64 -2.86 8.23
N ILE A 134 33.26 -3.80 7.51
CA ILE A 134 33.95 -3.50 6.25
C ILE A 134 32.98 -3.81 5.11
N GLY A 135 32.69 -2.82 4.29
CA GLY A 135 31.79 -2.97 3.15
C GLY A 135 32.36 -3.97 2.12
N GLN A 136 31.52 -4.90 1.70
CA GLN A 136 31.89 -5.93 0.71
C GLN A 136 32.00 -5.34 -0.71
N ASN A 137 31.18 -4.32 -1.02
CA ASN A 137 31.17 -3.66 -2.33
C ASN A 137 32.14 -2.48 -2.39
N THR A 138 32.28 -1.75 -1.30
CA THR A 138 33.07 -0.50 -1.25
C THR A 138 34.46 -0.68 -0.69
N GLY A 139 34.71 -1.73 0.12
CA GLY A 139 35.93 -1.90 0.89
C GLY A 139 36.11 -0.88 2.01
N LYS A 140 35.17 0.05 2.20
CA LYS A 140 35.18 1.10 3.21
C LYS A 140 34.81 0.54 4.58
N THR A 141 35.44 1.02 5.65
CA THR A 141 34.98 0.74 7.01
C THR A 141 33.89 1.72 7.41
N TYR A 142 32.74 1.17 7.80
CA TYR A 142 31.60 1.90 8.36
C TYR A 142 31.56 1.66 9.85
N SER A 143 31.54 2.72 10.66
CA SER A 143 31.53 2.60 12.12
C SER A 143 30.56 3.60 12.72
N VAL A 144 29.70 3.14 13.62
CA VAL A 144 28.84 3.96 14.46
C VAL A 144 29.21 3.75 15.93
N THR A 145 29.30 4.83 16.71
CA THR A 145 29.79 4.81 18.09
C THR A 145 28.87 5.60 19.02
N TRP A 146 28.67 5.09 20.22
CA TRP A 146 27.73 5.62 21.20
C TRP A 146 28.41 5.85 22.54
N ASP A 147 28.12 6.97 23.19
CA ASP A 147 28.61 7.29 24.54
C ASP A 147 27.70 6.68 25.61
N ASN A 148 27.93 5.44 25.95
CA ASN A 148 27.18 4.73 27.00
C ASN A 148 27.62 5.09 28.43
N THR A 149 28.43 6.16 28.62
CA THR A 149 28.86 6.65 29.92
C THR A 149 28.18 7.95 30.30
N ASN A 150 28.16 8.93 29.39
CA ASN A 150 27.56 10.24 29.61
C ASN A 150 26.27 10.39 28.79
N TYR A 151 25.95 9.44 27.89
CA TYR A 151 24.74 9.44 27.07
C TYR A 151 24.54 10.76 26.29
N THR A 152 25.64 11.28 25.72
CA THR A 152 25.67 12.60 25.05
C THR A 152 24.87 12.64 23.74
N GLN A 153 24.44 11.49 23.22
CA GLN A 153 23.71 11.34 21.96
C GLN A 153 22.22 11.06 22.16
N ILE A 154 21.73 11.07 23.41
CA ILE A 154 20.33 10.91 23.78
C ILE A 154 19.79 12.26 24.23
N CYS A 155 18.55 12.58 23.88
CA CYS A 155 17.91 13.81 24.30
C CYS A 155 17.73 13.88 25.83
N SER A 156 18.00 15.04 26.43
CA SER A 156 17.98 15.20 27.89
C SER A 156 16.59 15.13 28.52
N ASP A 157 15.55 15.31 27.75
CA ASP A 157 14.14 15.20 28.12
C ASP A 157 13.52 13.83 27.75
N ASP A 158 14.27 12.92 27.15
CA ASP A 158 13.90 11.53 26.89
C ASP A 158 13.66 10.72 28.19
N GLU A 159 12.82 9.68 28.13
CA GLU A 159 12.55 8.78 29.26
C GLU A 159 13.79 8.07 29.77
N GLY A 160 14.82 7.88 28.94
CA GLY A 160 16.12 7.38 29.38
C GLY A 160 16.73 8.22 30.49
N ASN A 161 16.53 9.53 30.48
CA ASN A 161 16.97 10.47 31.50
C ASN A 161 15.95 10.70 32.61
N THR A 162 14.65 10.70 32.29
CA THR A 162 13.58 11.16 33.20
C THR A 162 12.92 10.02 33.96
N ASN A 163 12.97 8.77 33.48
CA ASN A 163 12.42 7.60 34.14
C ASN A 163 13.42 6.96 35.09
N LYS A 164 13.02 6.81 36.36
CA LYS A 164 13.85 6.23 37.44
C LYS A 164 14.28 4.78 37.18
N SER A 165 13.59 4.05 36.30
CA SER A 165 13.94 2.67 35.94
C SER A 165 15.09 2.59 34.93
N SER A 166 15.46 3.69 34.31
CA SER A 166 16.57 3.74 33.37
C SER A 166 17.91 3.77 34.06
N GLU A 167 18.90 3.06 33.55
CA GLU A 167 20.31 3.12 33.99
C GLU A 167 20.96 4.49 33.75
N ALA A 168 20.39 5.26 32.82
CA ALA A 168 20.85 6.60 32.47
C ALA A 168 20.09 7.71 33.22
N TYR A 169 19.20 7.37 34.15
CA TYR A 169 18.40 8.34 34.92
C TYR A 169 19.27 9.43 35.55
N GLY A 170 18.99 10.70 35.20
CA GLY A 170 19.71 11.89 35.68
C GLY A 170 21.16 12.02 35.18
N LYS A 171 21.58 11.20 34.19
CA LYS A 171 22.96 11.19 33.69
C LYS A 171 23.13 11.66 32.25
N VAL A 172 22.02 11.71 31.47
CA VAL A 172 22.06 12.09 30.05
C VAL A 172 22.61 13.52 29.89
N LYS A 173 23.57 13.69 28.97
CA LYS A 173 24.25 14.96 28.68
C LYS A 173 23.91 15.54 27.30
N GLY A 174 23.00 14.91 26.54
CA GLY A 174 22.53 15.47 25.29
C GLY A 174 21.70 16.75 25.48
N ASN A 175 21.43 17.44 24.40
CA ASN A 175 20.53 18.57 24.38
C ASN A 175 19.06 18.11 24.52
N LYS A 176 18.15 19.05 24.65
CA LYS A 176 16.72 18.75 24.58
C LYS A 176 16.36 18.31 23.17
N ASP A 177 15.32 17.51 23.09
CA ASP A 177 14.72 17.16 21.82
C ASP A 177 14.28 18.42 21.05
N THR A 178 14.41 18.35 19.73
CA THR A 178 14.03 19.44 18.81
C THR A 178 12.67 19.22 18.16
N GLY A 179 12.05 18.07 18.40
CA GLY A 179 10.75 17.68 17.88
C GLY A 179 9.84 17.01 18.91
N LEU A 180 9.17 15.94 18.51
CA LEU A 180 8.28 15.16 19.35
C LEU A 180 8.98 13.90 19.86
N ASN A 181 8.89 13.67 21.16
CA ASN A 181 9.34 12.45 21.79
C ASN A 181 8.54 11.22 21.29
N ASP A 182 9.22 10.14 20.90
CA ASP A 182 8.59 8.87 20.51
C ASP A 182 7.96 8.14 21.71
N GLY A 183 8.53 8.27 22.90
CA GLY A 183 8.06 7.63 24.14
C GLY A 183 8.28 6.11 24.24
N GLY A 184 8.63 5.44 23.16
CA GLY A 184 8.85 3.99 23.09
C GLY A 184 10.31 3.58 23.04
N CYS A 185 11.12 4.38 22.39
CA CYS A 185 12.58 4.25 22.25
C CYS A 185 13.30 5.46 22.87
N ARG A 186 14.59 5.57 22.63
CA ARG A 186 15.41 6.70 23.13
C ARG A 186 15.62 7.67 21.99
N ASP A 187 15.11 8.88 22.12
CA ASP A 187 15.25 9.92 21.13
C ASP A 187 16.69 10.39 21.03
N LEU A 188 17.19 10.43 19.80
CA LEU A 188 18.56 10.81 19.52
C LEU A 188 18.71 12.33 19.43
N ASP A 189 19.74 12.87 20.10
CA ASP A 189 20.11 14.27 19.96
C ASP A 189 20.74 14.53 18.59
N HIS A 190 19.96 14.92 17.60
CA HIS A 190 20.40 15.25 16.24
C HIS A 190 21.23 16.55 16.17
N THR A 191 21.34 17.31 17.25
CA THR A 191 22.26 18.47 17.34
C THR A 191 23.68 18.04 17.71
N ASN A 192 23.86 16.80 18.18
CA ASN A 192 25.16 16.23 18.53
C ASN A 192 25.93 15.80 17.28
N ALA A 193 27.14 16.28 17.10
CA ALA A 193 27.97 16.01 15.93
C ALA A 193 28.29 14.51 15.74
N THR A 194 28.40 13.73 16.83
CA THR A 194 28.60 12.27 16.72
C THR A 194 27.33 11.56 16.27
N THR A 195 26.18 11.97 16.75
CA THR A 195 24.88 11.47 16.24
C THR A 195 24.75 11.73 14.74
N GLN A 196 25.00 12.98 14.31
CA GLN A 196 24.96 13.32 12.88
C GLN A 196 25.93 12.45 12.07
N LYS A 197 27.16 12.28 12.57
CA LYS A 197 28.16 11.44 11.90
C LYS A 197 27.76 9.97 11.82
N ASN A 198 27.12 9.44 12.86
CA ASN A 198 26.59 8.07 12.87
C ASN A 198 25.47 7.90 11.84
N VAL A 199 24.54 8.86 11.76
CA VAL A 199 23.46 8.87 10.76
C VAL A 199 24.02 8.93 9.34
N GLU A 200 24.92 9.86 9.05
CA GLU A 200 25.59 9.95 7.74
C GLU A 200 26.34 8.66 7.36
N THR A 201 26.98 8.02 8.34
CA THR A 201 27.67 6.75 8.13
C THR A 201 26.70 5.63 7.78
N TYR A 202 25.56 5.57 8.49
CA TYR A 202 24.49 4.62 8.20
C TYR A 202 23.87 4.84 6.82
N GLU A 203 23.55 6.07 6.48
CA GLU A 203 22.98 6.41 5.17
C GLU A 203 23.96 6.15 4.02
N ASP A 204 25.24 6.49 4.18
CA ASP A 204 26.29 6.16 3.22
C ASP A 204 26.45 4.64 3.04
N PHE A 205 26.35 3.87 4.14
CA PHE A 205 26.33 2.41 4.08
C PHE A 205 25.13 1.90 3.28
N LEU A 206 23.93 2.43 3.52
CA LEU A 206 22.72 2.01 2.78
C LEU A 206 22.83 2.34 1.28
N LEU A 207 23.30 3.55 0.92
CA LEU A 207 23.38 3.95 -0.48
C LEU A 207 24.51 3.24 -1.22
N ASN A 208 25.73 3.29 -0.69
CA ASN A 208 26.93 2.93 -1.42
C ASN A 208 27.34 1.48 -1.20
N GLU A 209 27.08 0.91 -0.03
CA GLU A 209 27.40 -0.48 0.27
C GLU A 209 26.23 -1.43 -0.03
N MET A 210 25.03 -1.10 0.42
CA MET A 210 23.85 -1.94 0.18
C MET A 210 23.22 -1.70 -1.19
N GLY A 211 23.31 -0.47 -1.74
CA GLY A 211 22.87 -0.13 -3.09
C GLY A 211 21.43 0.39 -3.17
N TYR A 212 20.86 0.87 -2.07
CA TYR A 212 19.57 1.57 -2.07
C TYR A 212 19.61 2.81 -2.97
N ALA A 213 18.46 3.21 -3.50
CA ALA A 213 18.33 4.38 -4.35
C ALA A 213 18.03 5.68 -3.57
N GLY A 214 17.56 5.55 -2.36
CA GLY A 214 17.16 6.69 -1.53
C GLY A 214 16.48 6.24 -0.25
N PHE A 215 15.86 7.21 0.43
CA PHE A 215 15.36 7.06 1.79
C PHE A 215 13.88 7.43 1.94
N ARG A 216 13.18 6.70 2.79
CA ARG A 216 12.01 7.14 3.52
C ARG A 216 12.44 7.37 4.96
N TYR A 217 12.41 8.61 5.42
CA TYR A 217 12.68 8.97 6.80
C TYR A 217 11.45 8.73 7.66
N ASP A 218 11.59 7.85 8.64
CA ASP A 218 10.57 7.53 9.63
C ASP A 218 10.42 8.65 10.65
N TYR A 219 9.20 8.89 11.12
CA TYR A 219 8.87 9.75 12.26
C TYR A 219 9.60 11.11 12.28
N VAL A 220 9.61 11.82 11.15
CA VAL A 220 10.35 13.10 11.04
C VAL A 220 9.73 14.27 11.81
N LYS A 221 8.68 14.03 12.60
CA LYS A 221 8.21 14.95 13.63
C LYS A 221 9.14 15.01 14.83
N GLY A 222 9.94 13.99 15.05
CA GLY A 222 10.77 13.83 16.23
C GLY A 222 12.07 14.62 16.22
N PHE A 223 12.48 15.25 15.10
CA PHE A 223 13.71 16.05 15.05
C PHE A 223 13.63 17.17 14.02
N ASP A 224 14.45 18.22 14.21
CA ASP A 224 14.42 19.41 13.35
C ASP A 224 14.69 19.05 11.87
N PRO A 225 13.83 19.50 10.93
CA PRO A 225 13.98 19.18 9.51
C PRO A 225 15.29 19.70 8.88
N SER A 226 15.99 20.65 9.49
CA SER A 226 17.33 21.05 9.05
C SER A 226 18.36 19.92 9.17
N CYS A 227 18.13 18.92 10.02
CA CYS A 227 18.95 17.72 10.10
C CYS A 227 18.80 16.86 8.83
N VAL A 228 17.56 16.67 8.33
CA VAL A 228 17.31 15.98 7.05
C VAL A 228 18.04 16.70 5.90
N LYS A 229 18.02 18.05 5.91
CA LYS A 229 18.81 18.83 4.94
C LYS A 229 20.29 18.47 4.99
N VAL A 230 20.89 18.47 6.17
CA VAL A 230 22.32 18.16 6.36
C VAL A 230 22.64 16.74 5.87
N TYR A 231 21.84 15.77 6.26
CA TYR A 231 22.01 14.37 5.86
C TYR A 231 21.92 14.19 4.35
N ASN A 232 20.90 14.74 3.71
CA ASN A 232 20.72 14.65 2.27
C ASN A 232 21.80 15.40 1.48
N GLU A 233 22.30 16.55 1.97
CA GLU A 233 23.39 17.27 1.32
C GLU A 233 24.73 16.51 1.41
N ASN A 234 24.94 15.74 2.48
CA ASN A 234 26.18 14.98 2.68
C ASN A 234 26.15 13.61 1.99
N THR A 235 25.02 12.90 2.02
CA THR A 235 24.89 11.53 1.48
C THR A 235 24.36 11.49 0.03
N LYS A 236 23.61 12.50 -0.40
CA LYS A 236 23.10 12.72 -1.77
C LYS A 236 22.25 11.56 -2.31
N PRO A 237 21.19 11.15 -1.61
CA PRO A 237 20.26 10.15 -2.13
C PRO A 237 19.60 10.66 -3.41
N ALA A 238 19.30 9.75 -4.37
CA ALA A 238 18.54 10.11 -5.56
C ALA A 238 17.07 10.42 -5.24
N TYR A 239 16.56 9.87 -4.15
CA TYR A 239 15.19 10.06 -3.67
C TYR A 239 15.21 10.21 -2.14
N SER A 240 14.45 11.19 -1.63
CA SER A 240 14.25 11.39 -0.20
C SER A 240 12.80 11.78 0.06
N VAL A 241 12.13 11.07 0.95
CA VAL A 241 10.76 11.36 1.39
C VAL A 241 10.62 11.21 2.89
N GLY A 242 10.04 12.21 3.54
CA GLY A 242 9.80 12.19 4.99
C GLY A 242 8.37 11.81 5.34
N GLU A 243 8.23 11.07 6.42
CA GLU A 243 6.93 10.80 7.05
C GLU A 243 6.59 11.94 8.03
N TYR A 244 6.20 13.08 7.50
CA TYR A 244 5.66 14.14 8.33
C TYR A 244 4.15 13.98 8.45
N TRP A 245 3.69 13.19 9.42
CA TRP A 245 2.27 12.84 9.59
C TRP A 245 1.45 14.03 10.09
N GLN A 246 1.01 14.85 9.16
CA GLN A 246 0.19 16.03 9.41
C GLN A 246 -0.88 16.17 8.33
N GLY A 247 -2.14 16.29 8.75
CA GLY A 247 -3.29 16.38 7.84
C GLY A 247 -3.47 17.74 7.16
N SER A 248 -2.69 18.76 7.54
CA SER A 248 -2.76 20.11 6.99
C SER A 248 -1.55 20.42 6.10
N VAL A 249 -1.79 21.14 5.02
CA VAL A 249 -0.71 21.62 4.11
C VAL A 249 0.17 22.64 4.84
N THR A 250 -0.46 23.63 5.47
CA THR A 250 0.17 24.64 6.33
C THR A 250 -0.53 24.64 7.67
N ASP A 251 0.20 24.85 8.75
CA ASP A 251 -0.37 24.93 10.09
C ASP A 251 0.48 25.82 11.01
N THR A 252 -0.13 26.25 12.13
CA THR A 252 0.61 26.91 13.20
C THR A 252 1.44 25.87 13.96
N LYS A 253 2.70 26.19 14.22
CA LYS A 253 3.56 25.35 15.07
C LYS A 253 2.96 25.20 16.46
N THR A 254 2.79 23.97 16.90
CA THR A 254 2.25 23.57 18.21
C THR A 254 3.08 22.42 18.79
N GLY A 255 2.76 21.99 20.01
CA GLY A 255 3.39 20.80 20.60
C GLY A 255 3.21 19.54 19.76
N ASP A 256 2.04 19.37 19.10
CA ASP A 256 1.77 18.18 18.25
C ASP A 256 2.22 18.36 16.80
N HIS A 257 2.52 19.60 16.39
CA HIS A 257 2.92 19.98 15.03
C HIS A 257 4.12 20.93 15.10
N PRO A 258 5.30 20.44 15.55
CA PRO A 258 6.44 21.29 15.90
C PRO A 258 6.97 22.11 14.72
N PHE A 259 6.73 21.63 13.49
CA PHE A 259 7.25 22.28 12.29
C PHE A 259 6.14 22.85 11.38
N GLY A 260 4.89 22.94 11.88
CA GLY A 260 3.74 23.43 11.12
C GLY A 260 3.09 22.36 10.24
N GLY A 261 2.64 22.72 9.04
CA GLY A 261 2.05 21.78 8.09
C GLY A 261 3.10 21.02 7.24
N VAL A 262 2.62 20.14 6.35
CA VAL A 262 3.51 19.31 5.51
C VAL A 262 4.37 20.17 4.59
N LYS A 263 3.80 21.24 4.02
CA LYS A 263 4.53 22.21 3.21
C LYS A 263 5.62 22.92 4.02
N ASP A 264 5.30 23.30 5.25
CA ASP A 264 6.24 24.04 6.11
C ASP A 264 7.44 23.15 6.46
N TRP A 265 7.20 21.85 6.68
CA TRP A 265 8.27 20.87 6.88
C TRP A 265 9.15 20.72 5.63
N VAL A 266 8.56 20.60 4.42
CA VAL A 266 9.32 20.53 3.15
C VAL A 266 10.18 21.78 2.97
N ASP A 267 9.64 22.97 3.27
CA ASP A 267 10.40 24.23 3.19
C ASP A 267 11.55 24.26 4.20
N ALA A 268 11.35 23.75 5.41
CA ALA A 268 12.37 23.71 6.44
C ALA A 268 13.52 22.74 6.10
N THR A 269 13.28 21.69 5.29
CA THR A 269 14.36 20.88 4.71
C THR A 269 15.09 21.57 3.55
N VAL A 270 14.69 22.80 3.20
CA VAL A 270 15.15 23.54 2.01
C VAL A 270 14.89 22.73 0.72
N LYS A 271 13.78 21.95 0.73
CA LYS A 271 13.35 21.08 -0.38
C LYS A 271 14.37 19.97 -0.74
N THR A 272 15.23 19.59 0.19
CA THR A 272 16.11 18.43 0.01
C THR A 272 15.40 17.09 0.27
N SER A 273 14.14 17.14 0.74
CA SER A 273 13.26 15.99 0.88
C SER A 273 11.86 16.30 0.36
N ALA A 274 11.23 15.34 -0.29
CA ALA A 274 9.79 15.28 -0.48
C ALA A 274 9.11 14.85 0.83
N ALA A 275 7.78 14.90 0.86
CA ALA A 275 6.99 14.37 1.96
C ALA A 275 5.85 13.47 1.44
N PHE A 276 5.45 12.49 2.24
CA PHE A 276 4.17 11.82 2.02
C PHE A 276 3.03 12.84 2.20
N ASP A 277 2.15 12.90 1.20
CA ASP A 277 1.04 13.86 1.17
C ASP A 277 -0.11 13.37 2.07
N PHE A 278 0.08 13.43 3.39
CA PHE A 278 -0.97 13.11 4.35
C PHE A 278 -2.21 14.00 4.20
N PRO A 279 -2.11 15.30 3.88
CA PRO A 279 -3.28 16.08 3.50
C PRO A 279 -4.09 15.43 2.37
N MET A 280 -3.44 14.89 1.32
CA MET A 280 -4.09 14.15 0.24
C MET A 280 -4.77 12.88 0.76
N LYS A 281 -4.12 12.12 1.64
CA LYS A 281 -4.69 10.90 2.24
C LYS A 281 -6.03 11.19 2.92
N TYR A 282 -6.09 12.20 3.76
CA TYR A 282 -7.34 12.59 4.46
C TYR A 282 -8.36 13.22 3.52
N PHE A 283 -7.91 13.97 2.54
CA PHE A 283 -8.76 14.52 1.48
C PHE A 283 -9.45 13.42 0.66
N ILE A 284 -8.69 12.39 0.26
CA ILE A 284 -9.20 11.20 -0.43
C ILE A 284 -10.16 10.44 0.47
N GLN A 285 -9.82 10.24 1.74
CA GLN A 285 -10.65 9.49 2.68
C GLN A 285 -12.05 10.13 2.84
N ASP A 286 -12.12 11.45 2.91
CA ASP A 286 -13.39 12.15 2.97
C ASP A 286 -14.14 12.14 1.62
N ALA A 287 -13.45 12.39 0.50
CA ALA A 287 -14.09 12.44 -0.82
C ALA A 287 -14.59 11.06 -1.27
N PHE A 288 -13.76 10.03 -1.20
CA PHE A 288 -14.09 8.68 -1.69
C PHE A 288 -14.84 7.85 -0.64
N GLY A 289 -14.52 7.99 0.64
CA GLY A 289 -15.21 7.27 1.71
C GLY A 289 -16.70 7.62 1.80
N ASN A 290 -17.05 8.86 1.53
CA ASN A 290 -18.42 9.38 1.59
C ASN A 290 -19.05 9.61 0.20
N SER A 291 -18.37 9.24 -0.88
CA SER A 291 -18.78 9.57 -2.26
C SER A 291 -19.06 11.07 -2.48
N ASN A 292 -18.32 11.92 -1.77
CA ASN A 292 -18.42 13.38 -1.88
C ASN A 292 -17.54 13.90 -3.03
N TRP A 293 -17.95 13.60 -4.25
CA TRP A 293 -17.16 13.84 -5.45
C TRP A 293 -16.87 15.32 -5.73
N SER A 294 -17.78 16.21 -5.34
CA SER A 294 -17.62 17.66 -5.53
C SER A 294 -16.39 18.19 -4.81
N LYS A 295 -16.00 17.58 -3.69
CA LYS A 295 -14.84 17.97 -2.91
C LYS A 295 -13.52 17.84 -3.70
N LEU A 296 -13.43 16.89 -4.63
CA LEU A 296 -12.22 16.65 -5.41
C LEU A 296 -11.77 17.88 -6.22
N ALA A 297 -12.67 18.83 -6.52
CA ALA A 297 -12.31 20.11 -7.16
C ALA A 297 -11.45 21.03 -6.27
N ASN A 298 -11.43 20.79 -4.95
CA ASN A 298 -10.71 21.64 -3.98
C ASN A 298 -9.29 21.14 -3.67
N TYR A 299 -8.74 20.23 -4.48
CA TYR A 299 -7.42 19.63 -4.23
C TYR A 299 -6.30 20.67 -4.09
N THR A 300 -6.38 21.81 -4.80
CA THR A 300 -5.35 22.86 -4.81
C THR A 300 -5.17 23.56 -3.45
N SER A 301 -6.22 23.61 -2.64
CA SER A 301 -6.18 24.20 -1.29
C SER A 301 -6.07 23.17 -0.17
N SER A 302 -6.15 21.89 -0.50
CA SER A 302 -6.31 20.82 0.50
C SER A 302 -5.18 19.78 0.51
N THR A 303 -4.26 19.85 -0.46
CA THR A 303 -3.22 18.83 -0.62
C THR A 303 -1.86 19.45 -0.93
N LEU A 304 -0.77 18.78 -0.56
CA LEU A 304 0.57 19.21 -0.93
C LEU A 304 0.73 19.18 -2.45
N MET A 305 0.26 18.13 -3.11
CA MET A 305 0.28 17.96 -4.57
C MET A 305 -0.43 19.11 -5.30
N GLY A 306 -1.54 19.60 -4.77
CA GLY A 306 -2.30 20.70 -5.34
C GLY A 306 -1.69 22.08 -5.06
N THR A 307 -0.80 22.19 -4.10
CA THR A 307 -0.15 23.46 -3.74
C THR A 307 0.85 23.89 -4.82
N SER A 308 0.73 25.12 -5.28
CA SER A 308 1.58 25.65 -6.34
C SER A 308 3.07 25.53 -6.02
N GLY A 309 3.84 24.87 -6.91
CA GLY A 309 5.28 24.63 -6.75
C GLY A 309 5.66 23.49 -5.80
N TYR A 310 4.68 22.67 -5.35
CA TYR A 310 4.95 21.55 -4.41
C TYR A 310 4.58 20.16 -4.95
N ALA A 311 3.94 20.08 -6.11
CA ALA A 311 3.58 18.78 -6.70
C ALA A 311 4.81 17.86 -6.90
N GLN A 312 5.98 18.41 -7.22
CA GLN A 312 7.26 17.70 -7.29
C GLN A 312 7.59 16.97 -5.98
N TYR A 313 7.32 17.59 -4.84
CA TYR A 313 7.66 17.10 -3.50
C TYR A 313 6.53 16.33 -2.83
N ALA A 314 5.46 16.03 -3.54
CA ALA A 314 4.31 15.32 -3.02
C ALA A 314 4.38 13.83 -3.41
N VAL A 315 4.62 12.95 -2.46
CA VAL A 315 4.43 11.51 -2.63
C VAL A 315 3.01 11.17 -2.19
N THR A 316 2.13 10.97 -3.17
CA THR A 316 0.70 10.78 -2.94
C THR A 316 0.36 9.31 -2.66
N PHE A 317 -0.56 9.05 -1.76
CA PHE A 317 -0.98 7.68 -1.41
C PHE A 317 -2.43 7.65 -0.93
N VAL A 318 -3.05 6.48 -0.99
CA VAL A 318 -4.41 6.24 -0.48
C VAL A 318 -4.35 5.72 0.95
N ASP A 319 -3.61 4.65 1.17
CA ASP A 319 -3.30 4.07 2.48
C ASP A 319 -1.87 3.57 2.51
N ASN A 320 -1.35 3.32 3.72
CA ASN A 320 -0.05 2.74 4.00
C ASN A 320 -0.15 1.71 5.13
N HIS A 321 0.99 1.20 5.62
CA HIS A 321 1.05 0.19 6.67
C HIS A 321 0.47 0.66 8.02
N ASP A 322 0.46 1.97 8.31
CA ASP A 322 -0.05 2.54 9.55
C ASP A 322 -1.52 2.92 9.47
N THR A 323 -1.98 3.38 8.29
CA THR A 323 -3.38 3.74 8.11
C THR A 323 -4.24 2.56 7.68
N GLY A 324 -3.64 1.53 7.06
CA GLY A 324 -4.32 0.32 6.62
C GLY A 324 -4.37 -0.79 7.69
N GLU A 325 -5.01 -1.90 7.36
CA GLU A 325 -5.05 -3.08 8.22
C GLU A 325 -4.06 -4.16 7.71
N PRO A 326 -3.42 -4.93 8.63
CA PRO A 326 -3.61 -4.88 10.09
C PRO A 326 -2.74 -3.79 10.74
N HIS A 327 -3.32 -3.04 11.68
CA HIS A 327 -2.64 -2.08 12.55
C HIS A 327 -3.45 -1.87 13.83
N ASP A 328 -2.85 -1.38 14.91
CA ASP A 328 -3.54 -1.18 16.19
C ASP A 328 -4.64 -0.11 16.11
N LYS A 329 -4.42 0.94 15.34
CA LYS A 329 -5.36 2.06 15.17
C LYS A 329 -5.54 2.40 13.69
N PRO A 330 -6.06 1.47 12.88
CA PRO A 330 -6.15 1.70 11.44
C PRO A 330 -7.24 2.74 11.12
N SER A 331 -6.98 3.53 10.11
CA SER A 331 -7.93 4.49 9.54
C SER A 331 -7.97 4.39 8.00
N PRO A 332 -8.23 3.18 7.45
CA PRO A 332 -8.16 2.95 6.02
C PRO A 332 -9.34 3.58 5.28
N LEU A 333 -9.14 3.84 4.01
CA LEU A 333 -10.25 4.08 3.09
C LEU A 333 -11.06 2.79 2.94
N ARG A 334 -12.38 2.86 3.21
CA ARG A 334 -13.26 1.67 3.23
C ARG A 334 -14.16 1.53 2.01
N ALA A 335 -14.24 2.56 1.16
CA ALA A 335 -15.06 2.55 -0.04
C ALA A 335 -14.31 3.17 -1.23
N ASN A 336 -14.64 2.75 -2.44
CA ASN A 336 -14.11 3.32 -3.68
C ASN A 336 -12.57 3.26 -3.80
N ILE A 337 -11.93 2.25 -3.18
CA ILE A 337 -10.47 2.13 -3.10
C ILE A 337 -9.81 2.08 -4.49
N ALA A 338 -10.40 1.33 -5.43
CA ALA A 338 -9.91 1.26 -6.81
C ALA A 338 -9.98 2.62 -7.50
N ALA A 339 -11.08 3.37 -7.31
CA ALA A 339 -11.26 4.70 -7.88
C ALA A 339 -10.28 5.72 -7.26
N ALA A 340 -10.00 5.62 -5.96
CA ALA A 340 -9.02 6.47 -5.27
C ALA A 340 -7.59 6.23 -5.80
N ASN A 341 -7.19 4.97 -6.00
CA ASN A 341 -5.91 4.64 -6.63
C ASN A 341 -5.85 5.12 -8.08
N ALA A 342 -6.94 4.99 -8.86
CA ALA A 342 -7.01 5.53 -10.21
C ALA A 342 -6.87 7.06 -10.23
N TYR A 343 -7.43 7.75 -9.23
CA TYR A 343 -7.32 9.20 -9.08
C TYR A 343 -5.87 9.63 -8.85
N ILE A 344 -5.15 9.09 -7.85
CA ILE A 344 -3.75 9.48 -7.62
C ILE A 344 -2.85 9.10 -8.81
N LEU A 345 -3.16 8.02 -9.53
CA LEU A 345 -2.44 7.62 -10.74
C LEU A 345 -2.73 8.54 -11.94
N ALA A 346 -3.83 9.28 -11.94
CA ALA A 346 -4.15 10.26 -12.98
C ALA A 346 -3.57 11.65 -12.70
N MET A 347 -3.41 12.02 -11.43
CA MET A 347 -3.03 13.35 -10.98
C MET A 347 -1.49 13.53 -10.94
N PRO A 348 -0.99 14.80 -10.84
CA PRO A 348 0.42 15.07 -10.54
C PRO A 348 0.87 14.48 -9.20
N GLY A 349 2.10 14.75 -8.79
CA GLY A 349 2.74 14.09 -7.66
C GLY A 349 3.27 12.70 -8.03
N THR A 350 4.02 12.07 -7.11
CA THR A 350 4.52 10.71 -7.29
C THR A 350 3.59 9.73 -6.57
N PRO A 351 2.81 8.91 -7.29
CA PRO A 351 1.91 7.96 -6.65
C PRO A 351 2.68 6.84 -5.94
N CYS A 352 2.34 6.58 -4.68
CA CYS A 352 2.77 5.42 -3.91
C CYS A 352 1.58 4.48 -3.73
N ILE A 353 1.68 3.29 -4.28
CA ILE A 353 0.66 2.25 -4.16
C ILE A 353 1.01 1.34 -2.99
N TRP A 354 0.07 1.12 -2.09
CA TRP A 354 0.26 0.17 -1.01
C TRP A 354 0.08 -1.27 -1.49
N ILE A 355 0.91 -2.21 -0.99
CA ILE A 355 0.91 -3.61 -1.43
C ILE A 355 -0.46 -4.30 -1.26
N SER A 356 -1.22 -3.96 -0.21
CA SER A 356 -2.57 -4.53 -0.02
C SER A 356 -3.54 -4.06 -1.11
N HIS A 357 -3.45 -2.79 -1.53
CA HIS A 357 -4.24 -2.29 -2.66
C HIS A 357 -3.78 -2.89 -3.99
N TRP A 358 -2.46 -3.02 -4.19
CA TRP A 358 -1.92 -3.71 -5.36
C TRP A 358 -2.45 -5.15 -5.46
N THR A 359 -2.46 -5.89 -4.37
CA THR A 359 -2.93 -7.28 -4.34
C THR A 359 -4.44 -7.36 -4.63
N ALA A 360 -5.23 -6.49 -4.00
CA ALA A 360 -6.69 -6.50 -4.11
C ALA A 360 -7.22 -6.01 -5.48
N TYR A 361 -6.53 -5.01 -6.07
CA TYR A 361 -6.98 -4.32 -7.29
C TYR A 361 -5.97 -4.40 -8.43
N LYS A 362 -5.19 -5.46 -8.49
CA LYS A 362 -3.98 -5.63 -9.31
C LYS A 362 -4.21 -5.30 -10.79
N THR A 363 -5.24 -5.87 -11.41
CA THR A 363 -5.56 -5.63 -12.82
C THR A 363 -5.84 -4.16 -13.11
N ILE A 364 -6.65 -3.52 -12.28
CA ILE A 364 -7.03 -2.11 -12.44
C ILE A 364 -5.82 -1.22 -12.24
N ILE A 365 -5.04 -1.43 -11.18
CA ILE A 365 -3.83 -0.63 -10.89
C ILE A 365 -2.82 -0.77 -12.03
N LYS A 366 -2.57 -1.98 -12.55
CA LYS A 366 -1.74 -2.20 -13.75
C LYS A 366 -2.17 -1.35 -14.92
N LYS A 367 -3.48 -1.37 -15.26
CA LYS A 367 -4.04 -0.59 -16.36
C LYS A 367 -3.87 0.91 -16.16
N CYS A 368 -4.16 1.43 -14.96
CA CYS A 368 -4.00 2.84 -14.64
C CYS A 368 -2.53 3.29 -14.69
N ILE A 369 -1.58 2.48 -14.17
CA ILE A 369 -0.15 2.78 -14.26
C ILE A 369 0.31 2.86 -15.72
N LEU A 370 -0.11 1.91 -16.56
CA LEU A 370 0.25 1.93 -17.99
C LEU A 370 -0.40 3.12 -18.71
N ALA A 371 -1.63 3.50 -18.39
CA ALA A 371 -2.30 4.66 -18.95
C ALA A 371 -1.56 5.97 -18.57
N ARG A 372 -1.13 6.12 -17.29
CA ARG A 372 -0.28 7.22 -16.83
C ARG A 372 1.02 7.31 -17.63
N LYS A 373 1.76 6.19 -17.73
CA LYS A 373 3.03 6.11 -18.47
C LYS A 373 2.85 6.39 -19.97
N LEU A 374 1.76 5.89 -20.55
CA LEU A 374 1.44 6.08 -21.97
C LEU A 374 1.17 7.55 -22.30
N ALA A 375 0.40 8.24 -21.46
CA ALA A 375 0.15 9.68 -21.62
C ALA A 375 1.36 10.55 -21.21
N GLY A 376 2.33 9.99 -20.47
CA GLY A 376 3.50 10.69 -19.98
C GLY A 376 3.19 11.66 -18.85
N VAL A 377 2.28 11.28 -17.94
CA VAL A 377 1.99 12.09 -16.75
C VAL A 377 3.15 12.00 -15.78
N THR A 378 3.65 13.14 -15.32
CA THR A 378 4.75 13.28 -14.36
C THR A 378 4.27 13.87 -13.04
N ASN A 379 5.16 13.95 -12.07
CA ASN A 379 4.85 14.59 -10.78
C ASN A 379 4.58 16.10 -10.88
N THR A 380 5.02 16.76 -11.97
CA THR A 380 4.81 18.19 -12.22
C THR A 380 3.84 18.47 -13.37
N SER A 381 3.11 17.47 -13.83
CA SER A 381 2.10 17.62 -14.87
C SER A 381 1.03 18.65 -14.50
N THR A 382 0.53 19.39 -15.49
CA THR A 382 -0.49 20.42 -15.29
C THR A 382 -1.89 19.81 -15.30
N VAL A 383 -2.71 20.16 -14.33
CA VAL A 383 -4.15 19.90 -14.34
C VAL A 383 -4.84 21.04 -15.06
N GLU A 384 -5.29 20.81 -16.29
CA GLU A 384 -5.91 21.84 -17.14
C GLU A 384 -7.37 22.07 -16.79
N GLN A 385 -8.05 21.04 -16.32
CA GLN A 385 -9.44 21.11 -15.86
C GLN A 385 -9.61 20.26 -14.59
N SER A 386 -10.42 20.76 -13.67
CA SER A 386 -10.79 20.07 -12.43
C SER A 386 -12.19 20.55 -12.05
N VAL A 387 -13.20 19.72 -12.25
CA VAL A 387 -14.60 20.09 -12.09
C VAL A 387 -15.31 19.04 -11.24
N GLY A 388 -15.90 19.50 -10.15
CA GLY A 388 -16.69 18.68 -9.22
C GLY A 388 -18.17 19.07 -9.21
N SER A 389 -19.01 18.09 -9.01
CA SER A 389 -20.46 18.22 -8.82
C SER A 389 -20.97 17.14 -7.87
N SER A 390 -22.23 17.20 -7.46
CA SER A 390 -22.86 16.13 -6.69
C SER A 390 -22.93 14.80 -7.45
N ALA A 391 -23.00 14.83 -8.78
CA ALA A 391 -23.05 13.62 -9.61
C ALA A 391 -21.66 12.99 -9.80
N GLY A 392 -20.57 13.76 -9.69
CA GLY A 392 -19.23 13.25 -9.90
C GLY A 392 -18.20 14.34 -10.08
N TYR A 393 -16.99 13.91 -10.41
CA TYR A 393 -15.82 14.75 -10.65
C TYR A 393 -15.13 14.34 -11.95
N TYR A 394 -14.50 15.29 -12.62
CA TYR A 394 -13.51 14.97 -13.64
C TYR A 394 -12.31 15.92 -13.61
N ALA A 395 -11.16 15.40 -14.00
CA ALA A 395 -9.97 16.20 -14.24
C ALA A 395 -9.31 15.82 -15.56
N LYS A 396 -8.76 16.85 -16.24
CA LYS A 396 -7.94 16.72 -17.42
C LYS A 396 -6.50 17.08 -17.07
N VAL A 397 -5.58 16.13 -17.25
CA VAL A 397 -4.18 16.24 -16.86
C VAL A 397 -3.30 16.13 -18.10
N LYS A 398 -2.44 17.12 -18.30
CA LYS A 398 -1.52 17.19 -19.43
C LYS A 398 -0.25 16.39 -19.13
N GLY A 399 -0.02 15.33 -19.87
CA GLY A 399 1.25 14.61 -19.88
C GLY A 399 2.18 15.06 -21.01
N THR A 400 3.36 14.49 -21.08
CA THR A 400 4.39 14.82 -22.09
C THR A 400 4.11 14.19 -23.46
N LYS A 401 3.23 13.18 -23.53
CA LYS A 401 2.91 12.42 -24.75
C LYS A 401 1.44 12.53 -25.15
N GLY A 402 0.60 12.99 -24.24
CA GLY A 402 -0.84 13.13 -24.42
C GLY A 402 -1.49 13.55 -23.11
N GLU A 403 -2.80 13.42 -23.01
CA GLU A 403 -3.58 13.84 -21.87
C GLU A 403 -4.27 12.65 -21.23
N VAL A 404 -4.54 12.78 -19.95
CA VAL A 404 -5.42 11.90 -19.17
C VAL A 404 -6.70 12.66 -18.86
N LEU A 405 -7.86 12.01 -19.03
CA LEU A 405 -9.13 12.45 -18.49
C LEU A 405 -9.59 11.39 -17.48
N ILE A 406 -9.52 11.73 -16.19
CA ILE A 406 -10.07 10.91 -15.11
C ILE A 406 -11.49 11.37 -14.79
N VAL A 407 -12.42 10.42 -14.73
CA VAL A 407 -13.84 10.66 -14.40
C VAL A 407 -14.17 9.81 -13.18
N ILE A 408 -14.69 10.43 -12.12
CA ILE A 408 -15.11 9.79 -10.87
C ILE A 408 -16.61 9.99 -10.70
N GLY A 409 -17.36 8.90 -10.38
CA GLY A 409 -18.83 8.95 -10.37
C GLY A 409 -19.40 9.09 -11.78
N SER A 410 -20.44 9.92 -11.93
CA SER A 410 -21.17 10.09 -13.20
C SER A 410 -21.39 11.58 -13.57
N PRO A 411 -20.35 12.41 -13.63
CA PRO A 411 -20.48 13.81 -14.02
C PRO A 411 -20.81 13.92 -15.51
N SER A 412 -21.44 15.03 -15.92
CA SER A 412 -21.55 15.38 -17.33
C SER A 412 -20.20 15.89 -17.84
N VAL A 413 -19.55 15.15 -18.74
CA VAL A 413 -18.24 15.50 -19.31
C VAL A 413 -18.14 15.05 -20.76
N SER A 414 -17.54 15.88 -21.62
CA SER A 414 -17.23 15.49 -23.00
C SER A 414 -15.98 14.59 -23.03
N THR A 415 -16.09 13.44 -23.67
CA THR A 415 -14.96 12.54 -23.93
C THR A 415 -14.43 12.66 -25.36
N THR A 416 -14.86 13.71 -26.11
CA THR A 416 -14.35 13.98 -27.46
C THR A 416 -12.85 14.19 -27.41
N GLY A 417 -12.11 13.50 -28.28
CA GLY A 417 -10.64 13.52 -28.27
C GLY A 417 -9.98 12.48 -27.36
N PHE A 418 -10.76 11.70 -26.63
CA PHE A 418 -10.28 10.69 -25.71
C PHE A 418 -10.82 9.28 -26.03
N GLN A 419 -10.04 8.28 -25.67
CA GLN A 419 -10.41 6.88 -25.72
C GLN A 419 -10.33 6.24 -24.32
N LEU A 420 -11.23 5.33 -24.03
CA LEU A 420 -11.28 4.64 -22.73
C LEU A 420 -10.12 3.64 -22.61
N ALA A 421 -9.21 3.91 -21.70
CA ALA A 421 -8.08 3.03 -21.36
C ALA A 421 -8.50 1.92 -20.39
N CYS A 422 -9.15 2.29 -19.29
CA CYS A 422 -9.73 1.35 -18.33
C CYS A 422 -10.85 2.00 -17.51
N GLU A 423 -11.66 1.16 -16.87
CA GLU A 423 -12.72 1.58 -15.97
C GLU A 423 -12.89 0.59 -14.82
N GLY A 424 -13.52 1.03 -13.77
CA GLY A 424 -13.92 0.23 -12.61
C GLY A 424 -15.11 0.86 -11.92
N GLU A 425 -15.41 0.37 -10.73
CA GLU A 425 -16.51 0.92 -9.94
C GLU A 425 -16.24 2.41 -9.63
N ASN A 426 -17.19 3.26 -9.99
CA ASN A 426 -17.17 4.71 -9.78
C ASN A 426 -15.99 5.46 -10.43
N PHE A 427 -15.32 4.89 -11.43
CA PHE A 427 -14.34 5.65 -12.22
C PHE A 427 -14.22 5.18 -13.66
N LYS A 428 -13.78 6.11 -14.54
CA LYS A 428 -13.31 5.86 -15.90
C LYS A 428 -12.03 6.63 -16.16
N TYR A 429 -11.06 5.96 -16.75
CA TYR A 429 -9.75 6.50 -17.05
C TYR A 429 -9.57 6.53 -18.56
N TYR A 430 -9.49 7.71 -19.12
CA TYR A 430 -9.33 7.94 -20.56
C TYR A 430 -7.93 8.51 -20.84
N VAL A 431 -7.43 8.26 -22.04
CA VAL A 431 -6.23 8.89 -22.60
C VAL A 431 -6.53 9.49 -23.96
N SER A 432 -5.71 10.44 -24.44
CA SER A 432 -5.87 11.06 -25.75
C SER A 432 -6.02 10.02 -26.85
N ASN A 433 -6.86 10.32 -27.85
CA ASN A 433 -6.95 9.53 -29.08
C ASN A 433 -5.58 9.48 -29.78
N GLY A 434 -5.29 8.36 -30.45
CA GLY A 434 -4.01 8.16 -31.15
C GLY A 434 -2.90 7.53 -30.30
N LEU A 435 -3.05 7.46 -28.98
CA LEU A 435 -2.16 6.67 -28.14
C LEU A 435 -2.52 5.18 -28.26
N ASP A 436 -1.52 4.30 -28.37
CA ASP A 436 -1.76 2.85 -28.48
C ASP A 436 -2.09 2.23 -27.12
N ILE A 437 -3.36 1.96 -26.87
CA ILE A 437 -3.88 1.31 -25.65
C ILE A 437 -3.97 -0.22 -25.76
N SER A 438 -3.45 -0.84 -26.82
CA SER A 438 -3.53 -2.30 -27.02
C SER A 438 -2.89 -3.07 -25.87
N GLY A 439 -1.75 -2.59 -25.37
CA GLY A 439 -1.08 -3.16 -24.19
C GLY A 439 -1.94 -3.09 -22.92
N ILE A 440 -2.71 -2.01 -22.73
CA ILE A 440 -3.63 -1.86 -21.60
C ILE A 440 -4.82 -2.84 -21.75
N LYS A 441 -5.41 -2.89 -22.94
CA LYS A 441 -6.54 -3.78 -23.25
C LYS A 441 -6.17 -5.27 -23.21
N SER A 442 -4.91 -5.60 -23.46
CA SER A 442 -4.41 -6.99 -23.37
C SER A 442 -4.30 -7.51 -21.94
N ILE A 443 -4.28 -6.62 -20.93
CA ILE A 443 -4.28 -7.03 -19.53
C ILE A 443 -5.67 -7.61 -19.22
N LYS A 444 -5.71 -8.92 -19.10
CA LYS A 444 -6.88 -9.65 -18.62
C LYS A 444 -6.88 -9.64 -17.10
N ASP A 445 -8.06 -9.77 -16.51
CA ASP A 445 -8.14 -10.14 -15.11
C ASP A 445 -7.31 -11.40 -14.93
N GLU A 446 -6.36 -11.37 -13.98
CA GLU A 446 -5.65 -12.59 -13.62
C GLU A 446 -6.75 -13.58 -13.21
N VAL A 447 -7.00 -14.59 -14.04
CA VAL A 447 -7.83 -15.71 -13.61
C VAL A 447 -7.09 -16.24 -12.41
N SER A 448 -7.66 -16.06 -11.24
CA SER A 448 -7.09 -16.53 -10.00
C SER A 448 -6.71 -18.00 -10.22
N SER A 449 -5.42 -18.31 -10.14
CA SER A 449 -4.95 -19.72 -10.09
C SER A 449 -5.38 -20.35 -8.75
N TRP A 450 -6.13 -19.56 -7.94
CA TRP A 450 -6.67 -20.01 -6.68
C TRP A 450 -7.59 -21.20 -6.90
N LYS A 451 -7.31 -22.24 -6.18
CA LYS A 451 -8.13 -23.44 -6.14
C LYS A 451 -8.86 -23.47 -4.80
N ALA A 452 -10.16 -23.69 -4.85
CA ALA A 452 -10.92 -23.90 -3.64
C ALA A 452 -10.33 -25.09 -2.87
N PRO A 453 -10.02 -24.95 -1.57
CA PRO A 453 -9.67 -26.08 -0.74
C PRO A 453 -10.74 -27.17 -0.88
N SER A 454 -10.35 -28.43 -0.98
CA SER A 454 -11.26 -29.55 -1.29
C SER A 454 -12.38 -29.74 -0.25
N PHE A 455 -12.19 -29.24 0.94
CA PHE A 455 -13.19 -29.26 2.02
C PHE A 455 -14.20 -28.10 1.94
N CYS A 456 -13.96 -27.05 1.12
CA CYS A 456 -14.90 -25.97 0.88
C CYS A 456 -15.92 -26.40 -0.17
N LYS A 457 -17.18 -26.58 0.27
CA LYS A 457 -18.28 -26.98 -0.61
C LYS A 457 -19.47 -26.06 -0.44
N VAL A 458 -20.12 -25.74 -1.56
CA VAL A 458 -21.39 -25.01 -1.61
C VAL A 458 -22.45 -25.96 -2.16
N ASN A 459 -23.55 -26.15 -1.44
CA ASN A 459 -24.66 -26.99 -1.84
C ASN A 459 -25.59 -26.22 -2.79
N ASP A 460 -26.43 -26.94 -3.53
CA ASP A 460 -27.43 -26.33 -4.42
C ASP A 460 -28.39 -25.45 -3.60
N GLY A 461 -28.55 -24.19 -4.05
CA GLY A 461 -29.41 -23.21 -3.38
C GLY A 461 -28.87 -22.62 -2.07
N GLU A 462 -27.69 -23.04 -1.61
CA GLU A 462 -27.09 -22.52 -0.39
C GLU A 462 -26.54 -21.11 -0.59
N ILE A 463 -26.83 -20.20 0.34
CA ILE A 463 -26.21 -18.89 0.44
C ILE A 463 -25.15 -18.97 1.55
N CYS A 464 -23.88 -18.84 1.19
CA CYS A 464 -22.76 -19.00 2.14
C CYS A 464 -21.54 -18.19 1.74
N ALA A 465 -20.61 -18.11 2.68
CA ALA A 465 -19.29 -17.52 2.49
C ALA A 465 -18.24 -18.26 3.34
N PHE A 466 -16.99 -18.22 2.90
CA PHE A 466 -15.86 -18.84 3.59
C PHE A 466 -14.88 -17.77 4.05
N PHE A 467 -14.25 -18.00 5.18
CA PHE A 467 -13.24 -17.11 5.73
C PHE A 467 -12.02 -17.91 6.19
N GLU A 468 -10.87 -17.59 5.63
CA GLU A 468 -9.58 -18.08 6.08
C GLU A 468 -9.07 -17.20 7.20
N VAL A 469 -8.93 -17.78 8.40
CA VAL A 469 -8.49 -17.03 9.58
C VAL A 469 -7.01 -16.73 9.47
N PRO A 470 -6.58 -15.46 9.49
CA PRO A 470 -5.19 -15.11 9.42
C PRO A 470 -4.43 -15.57 10.68
N SER A 471 -3.15 -15.87 10.53
CA SER A 471 -2.27 -16.27 11.65
C SER A 471 -2.20 -15.23 12.77
N SER A 472 -2.43 -13.95 12.43
CA SER A 472 -2.50 -12.85 13.41
C SER A 472 -3.69 -12.93 14.38
N TRP A 473 -4.72 -13.75 14.08
CA TRP A 473 -5.87 -13.97 14.97
C TRP A 473 -5.66 -15.18 15.87
N SER A 474 -4.52 -15.28 16.53
CA SER A 474 -4.23 -16.38 17.44
C SER A 474 -5.11 -16.36 18.70
N GLY A 475 -5.41 -17.55 19.27
CA GLY A 475 -6.13 -17.69 20.54
C GLY A 475 -7.62 -17.38 20.49
N TYR A 476 -8.25 -17.34 19.32
CA TYR A 476 -9.71 -17.18 19.20
C TYR A 476 -10.44 -18.48 19.61
N ALA A 477 -11.63 -18.31 20.22
CA ALA A 477 -12.54 -19.38 20.56
C ALA A 477 -13.75 -19.47 19.61
N ALA A 478 -14.09 -18.36 18.93
CA ALA A 478 -15.18 -18.31 17.96
C ALA A 478 -14.86 -17.36 16.80
N ILE A 479 -15.33 -17.73 15.61
CA ILE A 479 -15.42 -16.85 14.45
C ILE A 479 -16.90 -16.56 14.20
N LYS A 480 -17.22 -15.26 14.07
CA LYS A 480 -18.58 -14.76 13.83
C LYS A 480 -18.65 -14.09 12.46
N CYS A 481 -19.87 -14.09 11.89
CA CYS A 481 -20.18 -13.44 10.63
C CYS A 481 -21.34 -12.46 10.80
N TRP A 482 -21.20 -11.27 10.25
CA TRP A 482 -22.25 -10.29 10.07
C TRP A 482 -22.46 -10.05 8.58
N ALA A 483 -23.64 -10.38 8.04
CA ALA A 483 -24.00 -10.21 6.65
C ALA A 483 -25.29 -9.42 6.55
N TRP A 484 -25.33 -8.38 5.68
CA TRP A 484 -26.45 -7.45 5.60
C TRP A 484 -26.59 -6.81 4.22
N ASP A 485 -27.72 -6.15 4.04
CA ASP A 485 -28.00 -5.21 2.95
C ASP A 485 -28.69 -3.94 3.50
N ALA A 486 -29.21 -3.09 2.62
CA ALA A 486 -29.93 -1.88 3.00
C ALA A 486 -31.26 -2.17 3.76
N ASN A 487 -31.80 -3.37 3.66
CA ASN A 487 -33.12 -3.75 4.19
C ASN A 487 -33.04 -4.51 5.52
N GLY A 488 -31.90 -5.12 5.84
CA GLY A 488 -31.73 -5.88 7.07
C GLY A 488 -30.49 -6.76 7.11
N ASN A 489 -30.36 -7.60 8.14
CA ASN A 489 -29.27 -8.54 8.27
C ASN A 489 -29.71 -10.00 8.12
N TYR A 490 -28.78 -10.83 7.66
CA TYR A 490 -28.96 -12.25 7.33
C TYR A 490 -28.34 -13.17 8.38
N THR A 491 -27.90 -12.62 9.52
CA THR A 491 -27.17 -13.37 10.57
C THR A 491 -27.93 -13.46 11.88
N GLY A 492 -29.17 -13.00 11.90
CA GLY A 492 -30.07 -13.02 13.05
C GLY A 492 -29.60 -12.10 14.19
N GLY A 493 -30.53 -11.41 14.84
CA GLY A 493 -30.26 -10.63 16.04
C GLY A 493 -29.34 -9.42 15.85
N SER A 494 -28.39 -9.25 16.79
CA SER A 494 -27.46 -8.14 16.87
C SER A 494 -26.02 -8.56 16.54
N TRP A 495 -25.15 -7.56 16.30
CA TRP A 495 -23.71 -7.75 16.19
C TRP A 495 -23.18 -8.60 17.39
N PRO A 496 -22.24 -9.53 17.17
CA PRO A 496 -21.48 -9.84 15.97
C PRO A 496 -22.11 -10.87 15.01
N GLY A 497 -23.37 -11.21 15.14
CA GLY A 497 -24.10 -12.04 14.22
C GLY A 497 -23.94 -13.57 14.44
N ALA A 498 -23.98 -14.33 13.35
CA ALA A 498 -23.98 -15.79 13.38
C ALA A 498 -22.61 -16.39 13.69
N THR A 499 -22.57 -17.51 14.39
CA THR A 499 -21.33 -18.29 14.60
C THR A 499 -21.01 -19.10 13.34
N CYS A 500 -19.77 -18.99 12.86
CA CYS A 500 -19.30 -19.75 11.72
C CYS A 500 -18.83 -21.15 12.11
N MET A 501 -18.95 -22.10 11.21
CA MET A 501 -18.51 -23.48 11.41
C MET A 501 -17.11 -23.68 10.78
N LYS A 502 -16.18 -24.27 11.52
CA LYS A 502 -14.89 -24.67 10.95
C LYS A 502 -15.10 -25.79 9.95
N VAL A 503 -14.64 -25.61 8.70
CA VAL A 503 -14.80 -26.60 7.62
C VAL A 503 -13.49 -27.31 7.27
N GLY A 504 -12.33 -26.75 7.66
CA GLY A 504 -11.05 -27.39 7.43
C GLY A 504 -9.87 -26.50 7.84
N THR A 505 -8.69 -26.93 7.41
CA THR A 505 -7.42 -26.20 7.60
C THR A 505 -6.66 -26.28 6.29
N THR A 506 -6.10 -25.16 5.82
CA THR A 506 -5.29 -25.07 4.59
C THR A 506 -3.94 -25.77 4.78
N ASP A 507 -3.22 -26.02 3.67
CA ASP A 507 -1.86 -26.56 3.72
C ASP A 507 -0.88 -25.61 4.43
N ALA A 508 -1.18 -24.31 4.48
CA ALA A 508 -0.45 -23.30 5.26
C ALA A 508 -0.77 -23.33 6.78
N GLY A 509 -1.68 -24.18 7.23
CA GLY A 509 -2.07 -24.31 8.63
C GLY A 509 -3.19 -23.35 9.07
N ASN A 510 -3.74 -22.53 8.19
CA ASN A 510 -4.81 -21.58 8.52
C ASN A 510 -6.17 -22.29 8.60
N ALA A 511 -6.93 -22.04 9.67
CA ALA A 511 -8.27 -22.57 9.82
C ALA A 511 -9.26 -21.84 8.88
N VAL A 512 -10.18 -22.59 8.27
CA VAL A 512 -11.21 -22.04 7.39
C VAL A 512 -12.57 -22.25 8.01
N TYR A 513 -13.35 -21.18 8.07
CA TYR A 513 -14.70 -21.16 8.61
C TYR A 513 -15.71 -20.86 7.51
N LYS A 514 -16.89 -21.44 7.63
CA LYS A 514 -18.02 -21.22 6.73
C LYS A 514 -19.19 -20.59 7.50
N TRP A 515 -19.73 -19.52 6.96
CA TRP A 515 -21.05 -19.04 7.29
C TRP A 515 -22.04 -19.55 6.27
N THR A 516 -23.20 -20.00 6.72
CA THR A 516 -24.33 -20.39 5.87
C THR A 516 -25.57 -19.66 6.38
N TRP A 517 -26.33 -19.05 5.46
CA TRP A 517 -27.60 -18.43 5.80
C TRP A 517 -28.64 -19.51 6.18
N ASP A 518 -29.22 -19.37 7.34
CA ASP A 518 -30.20 -20.29 7.92
C ASP A 518 -31.66 -19.90 7.63
N GLY A 519 -31.90 -18.89 6.78
CA GLY A 519 -33.22 -18.36 6.46
C GLY A 519 -33.66 -17.20 7.36
N LEU A 520 -32.93 -16.88 8.42
CA LEU A 520 -33.26 -15.75 9.29
C LEU A 520 -32.92 -14.41 8.62
N PHE A 521 -33.88 -13.49 8.69
CA PHE A 521 -33.71 -12.13 8.17
C PHE A 521 -34.44 -11.13 9.06
N THR A 522 -33.81 -10.01 9.37
CA THR A 522 -34.40 -8.99 10.27
C THR A 522 -35.22 -7.93 9.56
N GLY A 523 -35.22 -7.91 8.23
CA GLY A 523 -36.00 -6.99 7.38
C GLY A 523 -37.31 -7.58 6.89
N THR A 524 -37.95 -6.89 5.94
CA THR A 524 -39.24 -7.29 5.39
C THR A 524 -39.17 -8.22 4.16
N THR A 525 -38.12 -8.08 3.36
CA THR A 525 -37.94 -8.86 2.13
C THR A 525 -36.48 -9.29 1.99
N ALA A 526 -36.24 -10.58 2.18
CA ALA A 526 -34.92 -11.18 2.00
C ALA A 526 -34.62 -11.44 0.52
N SER A 527 -33.35 -11.19 0.12
CA SER A 527 -32.82 -11.63 -1.17
C SER A 527 -31.46 -12.31 -0.99
N THR A 528 -30.38 -11.55 -1.10
CA THR A 528 -29.01 -11.96 -0.74
C THR A 528 -28.32 -10.77 -0.09
N PRO A 529 -27.41 -10.98 0.88
CA PRO A 529 -26.65 -9.87 1.45
C PRO A 529 -25.87 -9.13 0.35
N SER A 530 -25.65 -7.86 0.55
CA SER A 530 -24.70 -7.06 -0.27
C SER A 530 -23.34 -6.92 0.40
N HIS A 531 -23.29 -7.07 1.71
CA HIS A 531 -22.08 -6.87 2.53
C HIS A 531 -21.90 -7.99 3.54
N ILE A 532 -20.64 -8.20 3.94
CA ILE A 532 -20.25 -9.22 4.92
C ILE A 532 -19.00 -8.77 5.70
N ILE A 533 -18.93 -9.16 6.99
CA ILE A 533 -17.76 -9.01 7.87
C ILE A 533 -17.58 -10.29 8.68
N PHE A 534 -16.34 -10.77 8.79
CA PHE A 534 -15.96 -11.79 9.76
C PHE A 534 -15.20 -11.18 10.92
N SER A 535 -15.37 -11.75 12.12
CA SER A 535 -14.71 -11.32 13.35
C SER A 535 -14.28 -12.49 14.23
N GLY A 536 -13.15 -12.34 14.92
CA GLY A 536 -12.59 -13.32 15.83
C GLY A 536 -12.78 -12.93 17.31
N TRP A 537 -13.10 -13.89 18.18
CA TRP A 537 -13.46 -13.67 19.57
C TRP A 537 -12.78 -14.68 20.52
N ARG A 538 -12.28 -14.20 21.67
CA ARG A 538 -11.64 -15.06 22.71
C ARG A 538 -12.63 -15.89 23.50
N SER A 539 -13.91 -15.60 23.43
CA SER A 539 -14.99 -16.38 24.05
C SER A 539 -15.97 -16.85 23.01
N SER A 540 -16.50 -18.07 23.18
CA SER A 540 -17.57 -18.62 22.34
C SER A 540 -18.98 -18.22 22.82
N THR A 541 -19.09 -17.53 23.96
CA THR A 541 -20.37 -17.17 24.61
C THR A 541 -20.48 -15.68 24.94
N THR A 542 -19.37 -14.98 25.13
CA THR A 542 -19.34 -13.57 25.50
C THR A 542 -18.74 -12.74 24.36
N PHE A 543 -19.51 -11.77 23.84
CA PHE A 543 -19.16 -10.96 22.66
C PHE A 543 -19.17 -9.48 23.03
N THR A 544 -18.24 -9.08 23.90
CA THR A 544 -17.96 -7.69 24.27
C THR A 544 -16.59 -7.29 23.69
N ASP A 545 -16.32 -5.99 23.55
CA ASP A 545 -15.07 -5.50 22.97
C ASP A 545 -13.81 -6.05 23.66
N THR A 546 -13.88 -6.34 24.97
CA THR A 546 -12.79 -6.98 25.73
C THR A 546 -12.42 -8.37 25.20
N TYR A 547 -13.36 -9.08 24.60
CA TYR A 547 -13.16 -10.44 24.05
C TYR A 547 -12.99 -10.45 22.53
N LYS A 548 -13.13 -9.31 21.86
CA LYS A 548 -12.87 -9.19 20.41
C LYS A 548 -11.36 -9.23 20.17
N ILE A 549 -10.90 -10.14 19.32
CA ILE A 549 -9.51 -10.18 18.85
C ILE A 549 -9.33 -9.16 17.72
N ALA A 550 -10.13 -9.31 16.66
CA ALA A 550 -10.11 -8.47 15.48
C ALA A 550 -11.36 -8.70 14.64
N GLN A 551 -11.57 -7.88 13.63
CA GLN A 551 -12.61 -8.04 12.62
C GLN A 551 -12.08 -7.64 11.25
N GLN A 552 -12.67 -8.22 10.21
CA GLN A 552 -12.48 -7.82 8.82
C GLN A 552 -13.02 -6.40 8.56
N ASN A 553 -12.51 -5.76 7.51
CA ASN A 553 -13.23 -4.65 6.90
C ASN A 553 -14.49 -5.13 6.20
N ASN A 554 -15.44 -4.20 6.00
CA ASN A 554 -16.62 -4.45 5.19
C ASN A 554 -16.22 -4.97 3.81
N GLN A 555 -16.72 -6.15 3.46
CA GLN A 555 -16.50 -6.77 2.17
C GLN A 555 -17.81 -6.83 1.38
N THR A 556 -17.73 -6.71 0.06
CA THR A 556 -18.86 -7.01 -0.82
C THR A 556 -19.16 -8.50 -0.77
N PHE A 557 -20.41 -8.85 -0.48
CA PHE A 557 -20.83 -10.24 -0.49
C PHE A 557 -21.06 -10.74 -1.94
N LYS A 558 -20.55 -11.93 -2.22
CA LYS A 558 -20.96 -12.77 -3.35
C LYS A 558 -21.06 -14.20 -2.85
N ASN A 559 -22.12 -14.90 -3.22
CA ASN A 559 -22.34 -16.28 -2.79
C ASN A 559 -21.15 -17.18 -3.15
N GLY A 560 -20.68 -17.97 -2.19
CA GLY A 560 -19.53 -18.86 -2.33
C GLY A 560 -18.16 -18.16 -2.31
N ASN A 561 -18.08 -16.85 -2.04
CA ASN A 561 -16.79 -16.18 -1.89
C ASN A 561 -15.99 -16.76 -0.72
N TYR A 562 -14.69 -16.84 -0.95
CA TYR A 562 -13.68 -17.24 0.01
C TYR A 562 -12.82 -16.01 0.35
N TYR A 563 -12.94 -15.55 1.57
CA TYR A 563 -12.35 -14.30 2.05
C TYR A 563 -11.08 -14.58 2.85
N GLY A 564 -10.03 -13.80 2.59
CA GLY A 564 -8.94 -13.54 3.52
C GLY A 564 -9.26 -12.32 4.39
N LEU A 565 -8.28 -11.81 5.13
CA LEU A 565 -8.47 -10.68 6.05
C LEU A 565 -8.97 -9.41 5.32
N SER A 566 -8.34 -9.05 4.22
CA SER A 566 -8.58 -7.78 3.51
C SER A 566 -9.12 -7.95 2.09
N THR A 567 -9.18 -9.18 1.56
CA THR A 567 -9.50 -9.43 0.16
C THR A 567 -10.31 -10.70 -0.04
N VAL A 568 -11.02 -10.77 -1.16
CA VAL A 568 -11.56 -12.03 -1.68
C VAL A 568 -10.42 -12.80 -2.34
N LEU A 569 -10.09 -13.97 -1.79
CA LEU A 569 -9.05 -14.86 -2.31
C LEU A 569 -9.55 -15.67 -3.53
N GLY A 570 -10.85 -15.96 -3.58
CA GLY A 570 -11.47 -16.65 -4.68
C GLY A 570 -12.96 -16.88 -4.46
N ASN A 571 -13.60 -17.67 -5.36
CA ASN A 571 -14.98 -18.09 -5.19
C ASN A 571 -15.10 -19.60 -5.41
N VAL A 572 -15.63 -20.29 -4.42
CA VAL A 572 -15.73 -21.76 -4.41
C VAL A 572 -16.63 -22.27 -5.52
N ILE A 573 -17.73 -21.56 -5.83
CA ILE A 573 -18.66 -21.91 -6.91
C ILE A 573 -17.96 -21.77 -8.26
N ASP A 574 -17.30 -20.64 -8.50
CA ASP A 574 -16.59 -20.37 -9.76
C ASP A 574 -15.42 -21.35 -9.97
N ALA A 575 -14.68 -21.70 -8.89
CA ALA A 575 -13.57 -22.65 -8.93
C ALA A 575 -14.00 -24.10 -9.22
N THR A 576 -15.18 -24.51 -8.76
CA THR A 576 -15.71 -25.86 -8.98
C THR A 576 -16.37 -26.05 -10.34
N THR A 577 -16.88 -24.98 -10.94
CA THR A 577 -17.58 -25.05 -12.25
C THR A 577 -16.64 -24.97 -13.45
N GLY A 578 -15.40 -24.52 -13.26
CA GLY A 578 -14.41 -24.35 -14.36
C GLY A 578 -14.82 -23.34 -15.44
N ILE A 579 -15.89 -22.58 -15.21
CA ILE A 579 -16.45 -21.61 -16.18
C ILE A 579 -16.01 -20.21 -15.75
N SER A 580 -14.94 -19.70 -16.39
CA SER A 580 -14.62 -18.27 -16.39
C SER A 580 -15.82 -17.48 -16.94
N LYS A 581 -16.21 -16.43 -16.24
CA LYS A 581 -17.31 -15.53 -16.59
C LYS A 581 -17.22 -15.09 -18.05
N ILE A 582 -18.08 -15.62 -18.92
CA ILE A 582 -18.30 -15.04 -20.24
C ILE A 582 -19.09 -13.76 -20.03
N THR A 583 -18.42 -12.61 -20.22
CA THR A 583 -19.10 -11.31 -20.27
C THR A 583 -19.96 -11.27 -21.53
N THR A 584 -21.25 -11.43 -21.39
CA THR A 584 -22.18 -11.28 -22.51
C THR A 584 -22.38 -9.80 -22.80
N THR A 585 -21.69 -9.31 -23.82
CA THR A 585 -22.13 -8.12 -24.55
C THR A 585 -23.20 -8.55 -25.56
N THR A 586 -24.36 -7.91 -25.44
CA THR A 586 -25.48 -7.82 -26.39
C THR A 586 -26.27 -9.08 -26.71
N ASN A 587 -27.57 -8.98 -26.45
CA ASN A 587 -28.66 -9.80 -27.02
C ASN A 587 -28.63 -9.74 -28.56
N THR A 588 -28.14 -10.80 -29.20
CA THR A 588 -28.45 -11.05 -30.60
C THR A 588 -29.05 -12.44 -30.74
N ALA A 589 -30.13 -12.54 -31.49
CA ALA A 589 -30.85 -13.78 -31.79
C ALA A 589 -29.99 -14.84 -32.50
N ASP A 590 -28.77 -14.49 -32.92
CA ASP A 590 -27.84 -15.30 -33.69
C ASP A 590 -26.64 -15.87 -32.89
N ALA A 591 -26.73 -15.91 -31.56
CA ALA A 591 -25.64 -16.47 -30.77
C ALA A 591 -25.49 -17.99 -31.02
N PRO A 592 -24.27 -18.49 -31.20
CA PRO A 592 -24.03 -19.90 -31.49
C PRO A 592 -24.54 -20.81 -30.36
N LEU A 593 -25.10 -21.95 -30.76
CA LEU A 593 -25.61 -22.98 -29.86
C LEU A 593 -24.53 -24.06 -29.63
N TYR A 594 -24.43 -24.51 -28.39
CA TYR A 594 -23.54 -25.62 -28.03
C TYR A 594 -24.34 -26.70 -27.28
N ASN A 595 -24.05 -27.95 -27.52
CA ASN A 595 -24.59 -29.05 -26.69
C ASN A 595 -23.83 -29.13 -25.35
N LEU A 596 -24.24 -30.01 -24.46
CA LEU A 596 -23.62 -30.19 -23.14
C LEU A 596 -22.17 -30.72 -23.21
N ALA A 597 -21.73 -31.28 -24.35
CA ALA A 597 -20.36 -31.67 -24.60
C ALA A 597 -19.50 -30.53 -25.15
N GLY A 598 -20.04 -29.31 -25.27
CA GLY A 598 -19.31 -28.14 -25.78
C GLY A 598 -19.18 -28.08 -27.31
N GLN A 599 -19.82 -28.97 -28.04
CA GLN A 599 -19.80 -28.98 -29.50
C GLN A 599 -20.84 -27.99 -30.04
N ARG A 600 -20.49 -27.21 -31.06
CA ARG A 600 -21.40 -26.29 -31.72
C ARG A 600 -22.48 -27.09 -32.48
N VAL A 601 -23.75 -26.72 -32.28
CA VAL A 601 -24.92 -27.35 -32.92
C VAL A 601 -25.73 -26.31 -33.67
N ASP A 602 -26.54 -26.76 -34.58
CA ASP A 602 -27.43 -25.90 -35.38
C ASP A 602 -28.77 -25.66 -34.68
N ASN A 603 -29.62 -24.85 -35.31
CA ASN A 603 -30.92 -24.48 -34.78
C ASN A 603 -31.94 -25.66 -34.75
N ASN A 604 -31.64 -26.79 -35.40
CA ASN A 604 -32.50 -27.98 -35.46
C ASN A 604 -32.15 -29.01 -34.39
N TYR A 605 -31.09 -28.77 -33.61
CA TYR A 605 -30.66 -29.68 -32.55
C TYR A 605 -31.74 -29.78 -31.46
N LYS A 606 -32.13 -31.01 -31.15
CA LYS A 606 -33.10 -31.35 -30.10
C LYS A 606 -32.38 -31.80 -28.84
N GLY A 607 -32.71 -31.19 -27.72
CA GLY A 607 -32.08 -31.48 -26.44
C GLY A 607 -31.68 -30.19 -25.70
N VAL A 608 -30.84 -30.35 -24.64
CA VAL A 608 -30.34 -29.21 -23.88
C VAL A 608 -29.16 -28.57 -24.63
N VAL A 609 -29.33 -27.27 -24.91
CA VAL A 609 -28.26 -26.46 -25.51
C VAL A 609 -27.87 -25.31 -24.58
N ILE A 610 -26.66 -24.83 -24.76
CA ILE A 610 -26.13 -23.60 -24.11
C ILE A 610 -26.15 -22.49 -25.17
N GLN A 611 -26.91 -21.44 -24.93
CA GLN A 611 -26.99 -20.24 -25.76
C GLN A 611 -26.85 -19.01 -24.86
N ASN A 612 -25.90 -18.11 -25.15
CA ASN A 612 -25.62 -16.93 -24.32
C ASN A 612 -25.38 -17.27 -22.83
N GLY A 613 -24.72 -18.40 -22.57
CA GLY A 613 -24.44 -18.85 -21.20
C GLY A 613 -25.63 -19.44 -20.44
N LYS A 614 -26.80 -19.57 -21.08
CA LYS A 614 -28.00 -20.14 -20.47
C LYS A 614 -28.30 -21.53 -21.07
N LYS A 615 -28.72 -22.47 -20.22
CA LYS A 615 -29.25 -23.75 -20.65
C LYS A 615 -30.68 -23.57 -21.17
N VAL A 616 -30.92 -24.00 -22.38
CA VAL A 616 -32.25 -23.95 -23.03
C VAL A 616 -32.59 -25.35 -23.53
N MET A 617 -33.79 -25.85 -23.23
CA MET A 617 -34.28 -27.11 -23.78
C MET A 617 -34.91 -26.80 -25.15
N ARG A 618 -34.42 -27.45 -26.22
CA ARG A 618 -35.03 -27.43 -27.55
C ARG A 618 -35.75 -28.75 -27.79
N LYS A 619 -37.03 -28.65 -28.11
CA LYS A 619 -37.93 -29.78 -28.36
C LYS A 619 -37.92 -30.22 -29.82
#